data_19f800f1ff6baa02f3c7e750b78bb664
#
_entry.id   19f800f1ff6baa02f3c7e750b78bb664
#
_cell.length_a   1.000
_cell.length_b   1.000
_cell.length_c   1.000
_cell.angle_alpha   90.00
_cell.angle_beta   90.00
_cell.angle_gamma   90.00
#
_symmetry.space_group_name_H-M   'P 1'
#
loop_
_entity.id
_entity.type
_entity.pdbx_description
1 polymer ?
#
loop_
_entity_poly.entity_id
_entity_poly.type
_entity_poly.pdbx_seq_one_letter_code
_entity_poly.pdbx_strand_id
1 'polypeptide(L)'
;VVVGAGASGLRLAGSLIQAGISTVVLEGRDRVGGRLFSVKPGVDLGATWFWHNEHDVLEVIAECGLEVFPQYAAGNMMFQVPGNVQELDGNPLDQQAFRIVGGMASLAHGLAAKLPKGTVQLSTCVLSIDFAHEHVSVTTNSDTYRAKHVVIAVPPATALSNIVFTPDLPKELVNVAARTPVWMGAVTKIVALYESPFWREQGLSGSAMSHVGPLREIHDISDRNASFGALFGFSRERVSEISVKSQLAALFGPRAGMPKSILLEDWSESPLTSPPGVFQLNDYQLFGSRVLRQDHCEGMLYFASTETSTDSPGHVQGAFAAARRTFRLLTGLPSDLL
;
A
#
# COMPACT_ATOMS: atom_id res chain seq x y z
N VAL A 1 15.03 15.85 -1.90
CA VAL A 1 14.44 15.10 -0.76
C VAL A 1 13.19 14.37 -1.25
N VAL A 2 13.01 13.10 -0.83
CA VAL A 2 11.80 12.32 -1.05
C VAL A 2 11.12 12.08 0.30
N VAL A 3 9.84 12.41 0.43
CA VAL A 3 9.06 12.23 1.66
C VAL A 3 8.22 10.96 1.54
N GLY A 4 8.56 9.94 2.34
CA GLY A 4 7.93 8.63 2.37
C GLY A 4 8.76 7.54 1.69
N ALA A 5 9.06 6.46 2.43
CA ALA A 5 9.75 5.25 1.96
C ALA A 5 8.78 4.12 1.58
N GLY A 6 7.65 4.44 0.95
CA GLY A 6 6.77 3.48 0.29
C GLY A 6 7.33 3.04 -1.07
N ALA A 7 6.58 2.20 -1.79
CA ALA A 7 6.97 1.68 -3.11
C ALA A 7 7.43 2.79 -4.08
N SER A 8 6.64 3.85 -4.19
CA SER A 8 6.95 4.97 -5.09
C SER A 8 8.22 5.71 -4.68
N GLY A 9 8.33 6.11 -3.39
CA GLY A 9 9.48 6.88 -2.91
C GLY A 9 10.80 6.13 -3.02
N LEU A 10 10.79 4.82 -2.72
CA LEU A 10 11.98 3.97 -2.84
C LEU A 10 12.40 3.77 -4.31
N ARG A 11 11.43 3.51 -5.22
CA ARG A 11 11.70 3.38 -6.66
C ARG A 11 12.28 4.67 -7.21
N LEU A 12 11.64 5.81 -6.92
CA LEU A 12 12.10 7.13 -7.35
C LEU A 12 13.51 7.44 -6.84
N ALA A 13 13.79 7.18 -5.56
CA ALA A 13 15.10 7.43 -4.99
C ALA A 13 16.20 6.61 -5.68
N GLY A 14 15.94 5.32 -5.97
CA GLY A 14 16.85 4.48 -6.73
C GLY A 14 17.16 5.07 -8.10
N SER A 15 16.14 5.47 -8.84
CA SER A 15 16.26 6.06 -10.15
C SER A 15 17.05 7.37 -10.14
N LEU A 16 16.78 8.26 -9.20
CA LEU A 16 17.48 9.54 -9.05
C LEU A 16 18.97 9.33 -8.73
N ILE A 17 19.29 8.41 -7.82
CA ILE A 17 20.67 8.07 -7.46
C ILE A 17 21.42 7.47 -8.64
N GLN A 18 20.78 6.58 -9.40
CA GLN A 18 21.36 6.00 -10.61
C GLN A 18 21.66 7.05 -11.66
N ALA A 19 20.83 8.11 -11.75
CA ALA A 19 21.07 9.28 -12.59
C ALA A 19 22.10 10.28 -12.02
N GLY A 20 22.78 9.95 -10.91
CA GLY A 20 23.78 10.81 -10.27
C GLY A 20 23.20 11.94 -9.41
N ILE A 21 21.90 11.90 -9.08
CA ILE A 21 21.24 12.94 -8.29
C ILE A 21 21.29 12.56 -6.81
N SER A 22 21.94 13.39 -5.99
CA SER A 22 21.99 13.23 -4.53
C SER A 22 20.58 13.24 -3.95
N THR A 23 20.21 12.15 -3.27
CA THR A 23 18.84 11.91 -2.80
C THR A 23 18.85 11.38 -1.38
N VAL A 24 17.94 11.89 -0.54
CA VAL A 24 17.61 11.34 0.77
C VAL A 24 16.11 11.06 0.82
N VAL A 25 15.72 9.95 1.45
CA VAL A 25 14.33 9.56 1.69
C VAL A 25 14.04 9.69 3.18
N LEU A 26 13.00 10.46 3.53
CA LEU A 26 12.57 10.68 4.90
C LEU A 26 11.30 9.87 5.18
N GLU A 27 11.36 8.95 6.12
CA GLU A 27 10.23 8.07 6.50
C GLU A 27 9.90 8.27 7.97
N GLY A 28 8.63 8.59 8.25
CA GLY A 28 8.17 8.84 9.61
C GLY A 28 8.07 7.57 10.47
N ARG A 29 7.92 6.40 9.86
CA ARG A 29 7.92 5.10 10.56
C ARG A 29 9.34 4.59 10.82
N ASP A 30 9.44 3.61 11.69
CA ASP A 30 10.64 2.81 11.95
C ASP A 30 10.90 1.72 10.89
N ARG A 31 10.09 1.69 9.82
CA ARG A 31 10.15 0.72 8.73
C ARG A 31 9.89 1.33 7.37
N VAL A 32 10.42 0.74 6.33
CA VAL A 32 10.07 1.04 4.94
C VAL A 32 8.75 0.37 4.54
N GLY A 33 8.25 0.68 3.34
CA GLY A 33 7.15 0.00 2.67
C GLY A 33 5.82 0.74 2.73
N GLY A 34 5.58 1.57 3.76
CA GLY A 34 4.28 2.23 3.90
C GLY A 34 3.14 1.21 3.95
N ARG A 35 2.28 1.20 2.90
CA ARG A 35 1.16 0.24 2.72
C ARG A 35 1.61 -1.16 2.24
N LEU A 36 2.85 -1.37 1.88
CA LEU A 36 3.47 -2.70 1.77
C LEU A 36 3.89 -3.11 3.17
N PHE A 37 3.04 -3.86 3.85
CA PHE A 37 3.26 -4.27 5.22
C PHE A 37 2.96 -5.75 5.39
N SER A 38 3.97 -6.51 5.77
CA SER A 38 3.86 -7.94 6.04
C SER A 38 4.47 -8.25 7.40
N VAL A 39 3.79 -9.11 8.17
CA VAL A 39 4.28 -9.60 9.46
C VAL A 39 4.53 -11.09 9.36
N LYS A 40 5.67 -11.56 9.92
CA LYS A 40 6.17 -12.94 9.84
C LYS A 40 6.03 -13.58 8.46
N PRO A 41 6.76 -14.59 8.08
CA PRO A 41 7.04 -14.88 6.69
C PRO A 41 5.76 -15.01 5.85
N GLY A 42 5.39 -13.94 5.15
CA GLY A 42 4.36 -13.93 4.13
C GLY A 42 2.94 -13.56 4.56
N VAL A 43 2.71 -13.05 5.76
CA VAL A 43 1.38 -12.57 6.18
C VAL A 43 1.25 -11.08 5.90
N ASP A 44 0.51 -10.75 4.84
CA ASP A 44 0.30 -9.38 4.40
C ASP A 44 -0.86 -8.70 5.15
N LEU A 45 -0.54 -7.65 5.90
CA LEU A 45 -1.51 -6.73 6.50
C LEU A 45 -1.76 -5.48 5.64
N GLY A 46 -0.92 -5.27 4.62
CA GLY A 46 -1.09 -4.27 3.56
C GLY A 46 -1.48 -4.90 2.23
N ALA A 47 -0.88 -4.43 1.13
CA ALA A 47 -1.05 -5.03 -0.19
C ALA A 47 -0.67 -6.52 -0.17
N THR A 48 -1.36 -7.32 -0.99
CA THR A 48 -1.20 -8.79 -1.00
C THR A 48 -0.89 -9.31 -2.38
N TRP A 49 -1.48 -8.71 -3.41
CA TRP A 49 -1.50 -9.24 -4.76
C TRP A 49 -0.85 -8.31 -5.77
N PHE A 50 -0.41 -8.92 -6.86
CA PHE A 50 -0.10 -8.27 -8.12
C PHE A 50 -0.57 -9.16 -9.29
N TRP A 51 -0.63 -8.58 -10.49
CA TRP A 51 -1.14 -9.26 -11.68
C TRP A 51 -0.10 -9.27 -12.79
N HIS A 52 -0.23 -10.21 -13.73
CA HIS A 52 0.72 -10.40 -14.84
C HIS A 52 0.81 -9.20 -15.80
N ASN A 53 -0.15 -8.31 -15.79
CA ASN A 53 -0.16 -7.07 -16.57
C ASN A 53 0.44 -5.86 -15.84
N GLU A 54 0.88 -6.03 -14.59
CA GLU A 54 1.56 -5.00 -13.81
C GLU A 54 3.08 -5.04 -14.07
N HIS A 55 3.48 -4.51 -15.24
CA HIS A 55 4.85 -4.66 -15.78
C HIS A 55 5.92 -4.05 -14.88
N ASP A 56 5.69 -2.86 -14.30
CA ASP A 56 6.65 -2.23 -13.41
C ASP A 56 6.85 -3.06 -12.11
N VAL A 57 5.79 -3.74 -11.65
CA VAL A 57 5.88 -4.64 -10.48
C VAL A 57 6.72 -5.85 -10.82
N LEU A 58 6.50 -6.48 -11.98
CA LEU A 58 7.27 -7.64 -12.45
C LEU A 58 8.76 -7.30 -12.64
N GLU A 59 9.04 -6.11 -13.17
CA GLU A 59 10.40 -5.61 -13.31
C GLU A 59 11.12 -5.49 -11.96
N VAL A 60 10.50 -4.87 -10.97
CA VAL A 60 11.07 -4.72 -9.62
C VAL A 60 11.22 -6.07 -8.92
N ILE A 61 10.27 -7.00 -9.12
CA ILE A 61 10.39 -8.39 -8.63
C ILE A 61 11.65 -9.04 -9.18
N ALA A 62 11.87 -8.95 -10.50
CA ALA A 62 13.04 -9.51 -11.17
C ALA A 62 14.34 -8.83 -10.71
N GLU A 63 14.35 -7.49 -10.65
CA GLU A 63 15.50 -6.72 -10.17
C GLU A 63 15.91 -7.07 -8.73
N CYS A 64 14.93 -7.35 -7.87
CA CYS A 64 15.17 -7.70 -6.48
C CYS A 64 15.37 -9.20 -6.25
N GLY A 65 15.28 -10.04 -7.30
CA GLY A 65 15.44 -11.48 -7.23
C GLY A 65 14.39 -12.15 -6.33
N LEU A 66 13.16 -11.63 -6.33
CA LEU A 66 12.08 -12.13 -5.47
C LEU A 66 11.37 -13.32 -6.10
N GLU A 67 11.06 -14.32 -5.31
CA GLU A 67 10.27 -15.46 -5.73
C GLU A 67 8.79 -15.17 -5.65
N VAL A 68 8.02 -15.64 -6.65
CA VAL A 68 6.59 -15.46 -6.73
C VAL A 68 5.84 -16.78 -6.85
N PHE A 69 4.56 -16.78 -6.50
CA PHE A 69 3.69 -17.93 -6.64
C PHE A 69 2.25 -17.47 -6.91
N PRO A 70 1.43 -18.30 -7.60
CA PRO A 70 0.03 -17.98 -7.86
C PRO A 70 -0.77 -17.92 -6.56
N GLN A 71 -1.74 -17.02 -6.47
CA GLN A 71 -2.74 -17.03 -5.41
C GLN A 71 -3.50 -18.35 -5.44
N TYR A 72 -3.66 -19.00 -4.29
CA TYR A 72 -4.48 -20.19 -4.20
C TYR A 72 -5.96 -19.81 -4.37
N ALA A 73 -6.62 -20.47 -5.33
CA ALA A 73 -8.02 -20.21 -5.66
C ALA A 73 -8.80 -21.49 -6.00
N ALA A 74 -8.14 -22.65 -5.92
CA ALA A 74 -8.78 -23.93 -6.27
C ALA A 74 -9.86 -24.33 -5.25
N GLY A 75 -10.98 -24.88 -5.74
CA GLY A 75 -12.10 -25.33 -4.91
C GLY A 75 -13.28 -24.36 -4.91
N ASN A 76 -14.27 -24.67 -4.11
CA ASN A 76 -15.54 -23.96 -4.04
C ASN A 76 -15.47 -22.72 -3.14
N MET A 77 -16.27 -21.72 -3.44
CA MET A 77 -16.40 -20.49 -2.66
C MET A 77 -17.61 -20.57 -1.73
N MET A 78 -17.50 -19.96 -0.54
CA MET A 78 -18.63 -19.79 0.37
C MET A 78 -19.36 -18.47 0.11
N PHE A 79 -20.68 -18.50 0.19
CA PHE A 79 -21.53 -17.30 0.06
C PHE A 79 -22.53 -17.24 1.21
N GLN A 80 -22.59 -16.07 1.87
CA GLN A 80 -23.44 -15.87 3.04
C GLN A 80 -24.38 -14.68 2.85
N VAL A 81 -25.68 -14.97 3.04
CA VAL A 81 -26.75 -13.99 3.18
C VAL A 81 -27.48 -14.18 4.50
N PRO A 82 -28.35 -13.26 4.94
CA PRO A 82 -29.11 -13.43 6.18
C PRO A 82 -29.87 -14.76 6.21
N GLY A 83 -29.58 -15.56 7.24
CA GLY A 83 -30.24 -16.86 7.46
C GLY A 83 -29.75 -18.00 6.57
N ASN A 84 -28.81 -17.78 5.65
CA ASN A 84 -28.33 -18.81 4.75
C ASN A 84 -26.83 -18.71 4.46
N VAL A 85 -26.16 -19.86 4.49
CA VAL A 85 -24.78 -20.04 3.98
C VAL A 85 -24.81 -21.14 2.95
N GLN A 86 -24.24 -20.88 1.78
CA GLN A 86 -24.20 -21.82 0.67
C GLN A 86 -22.80 -21.93 0.09
N GLU A 87 -22.47 -23.10 -0.37
CA GLU A 87 -21.28 -23.38 -1.15
C GLU A 87 -21.61 -23.17 -2.64
N LEU A 88 -20.78 -22.40 -3.33
CA LEU A 88 -20.89 -22.15 -4.77
C LEU A 88 -19.84 -22.97 -5.48
N ASP A 89 -20.21 -23.59 -6.60
CA ASP A 89 -19.31 -24.35 -7.44
C ASP A 89 -18.22 -23.43 -8.03
N GLY A 90 -16.96 -23.80 -7.82
CA GLY A 90 -15.79 -23.02 -8.19
C GLY A 90 -15.58 -21.76 -7.37
N ASN A 91 -14.65 -20.92 -7.83
CA ASN A 91 -14.28 -19.66 -7.14
C ASN A 91 -14.36 -18.47 -8.10
N PRO A 92 -15.51 -17.80 -8.22
CA PRO A 92 -15.66 -16.62 -9.07
C PRO A 92 -14.85 -15.39 -8.60
N LEU A 93 -14.25 -15.43 -7.41
CA LEU A 93 -13.33 -14.39 -6.92
C LEU A 93 -11.87 -14.63 -7.36
N ASP A 94 -11.59 -15.70 -8.10
CA ASP A 94 -10.25 -15.92 -8.66
C ASP A 94 -9.94 -14.88 -9.73
N GLN A 95 -9.04 -13.97 -9.41
CA GLN A 95 -8.56 -12.93 -10.34
C GLN A 95 -7.23 -13.30 -10.98
N GLN A 96 -6.77 -14.54 -10.84
CA GLN A 96 -5.45 -15.00 -11.32
C GLN A 96 -4.29 -14.12 -10.82
N ALA A 97 -4.37 -13.71 -9.57
CA ALA A 97 -3.37 -12.90 -8.94
C ALA A 97 -2.13 -13.72 -8.53
N PHE A 98 -1.05 -13.02 -8.28
CA PHE A 98 0.21 -13.58 -7.77
C PHE A 98 0.58 -12.95 -6.43
N ARG A 99 1.42 -13.68 -5.68
CA ARG A 99 1.96 -13.25 -4.40
C ARG A 99 3.48 -13.42 -4.38
N ILE A 100 4.14 -12.70 -3.47
CA ILE A 100 5.59 -12.78 -3.26
C ILE A 100 5.88 -13.67 -2.05
N VAL A 101 6.85 -14.55 -2.18
CA VAL A 101 7.36 -15.33 -1.05
C VAL A 101 7.94 -14.37 -0.02
N GLY A 102 7.50 -14.50 1.24
CA GLY A 102 7.86 -13.55 2.30
C GLY A 102 6.94 -12.32 2.41
N GLY A 103 5.94 -12.19 1.51
CA GLY A 103 4.94 -11.11 1.49
C GLY A 103 5.36 -9.90 0.65
N MET A 104 4.39 -9.05 0.37
CA MET A 104 4.56 -7.86 -0.50
C MET A 104 5.54 -6.82 0.06
N ALA A 105 5.79 -6.78 1.38
CA ALA A 105 6.82 -5.92 1.96
C ALA A 105 8.23 -6.23 1.44
N SER A 106 8.46 -7.44 0.90
CA SER A 106 9.74 -7.84 0.28
C SER A 106 10.13 -6.94 -0.89
N LEU A 107 9.16 -6.37 -1.64
CA LEU A 107 9.43 -5.36 -2.66
C LEU A 107 10.10 -4.12 -2.08
N ALA A 108 9.54 -3.58 -1.00
CA ALA A 108 10.09 -2.38 -0.36
C ALA A 108 11.47 -2.66 0.27
N HIS A 109 11.63 -3.81 0.90
CA HIS A 109 12.91 -4.23 1.47
C HIS A 109 13.98 -4.41 0.37
N GLY A 110 13.62 -5.05 -0.74
CA GLY A 110 14.51 -5.22 -1.90
C GLY A 110 14.96 -3.90 -2.50
N LEU A 111 14.02 -2.97 -2.74
CA LEU A 111 14.35 -1.63 -3.22
C LEU A 111 15.23 -0.87 -2.23
N ALA A 112 14.90 -0.89 -0.94
CA ALA A 112 15.69 -0.18 0.07
C ALA A 112 17.12 -0.75 0.21
N ALA A 113 17.28 -2.07 0.09
CA ALA A 113 18.58 -2.74 0.15
C ALA A 113 19.54 -2.37 -1.00
N LYS A 114 18.99 -1.92 -2.14
CA LYS A 114 19.77 -1.45 -3.28
C LYS A 114 20.25 0.00 -3.14
N LEU A 115 19.66 0.76 -2.23
CA LEU A 115 20.05 2.16 -2.00
C LEU A 115 21.35 2.22 -1.18
N PRO A 116 22.22 3.22 -1.41
CA PRO A 116 23.37 3.45 -0.57
C PRO A 116 22.99 3.58 0.90
N LYS A 117 23.83 3.07 1.78
CA LYS A 117 23.62 3.17 3.23
C LYS A 117 23.41 4.64 3.64
N GLY A 118 22.40 4.89 4.45
CA GLY A 118 22.08 6.24 4.92
C GLY A 118 21.16 7.03 3.98
N THR A 119 20.78 6.50 2.81
CA THR A 119 19.80 7.15 1.93
C THR A 119 18.43 7.26 2.56
N VAL A 120 17.97 6.20 3.24
CA VAL A 120 16.68 6.19 3.93
C VAL A 120 16.88 6.52 5.40
N GLN A 121 16.21 7.57 5.86
CA GLN A 121 16.16 8.00 7.25
C GLN A 121 14.81 7.58 7.83
N LEU A 122 14.81 6.53 8.65
CA LEU A 122 13.62 6.05 9.36
C LEU A 122 13.35 6.90 10.61
N SER A 123 12.14 6.82 11.14
CA SER A 123 11.68 7.59 12.30
C SER A 123 11.91 9.11 12.16
N THR A 124 11.95 9.57 10.90
CA THR A 124 12.20 10.95 10.50
C THR A 124 10.94 11.54 9.88
N CYS A 125 10.10 12.12 10.73
CA CYS A 125 8.82 12.68 10.34
C CYS A 125 8.98 14.12 9.85
N VAL A 126 8.55 14.40 8.62
CA VAL A 126 8.54 15.76 8.05
C VAL A 126 7.41 16.57 8.69
N LEU A 127 7.73 17.73 9.25
CA LEU A 127 6.80 18.63 9.92
C LEU A 127 6.46 19.87 9.10
N SER A 128 7.46 20.43 8.40
CA SER A 128 7.23 21.59 7.53
C SER A 128 8.15 21.61 6.32
N ILE A 129 7.71 22.28 5.27
CA ILE A 129 8.45 22.51 4.03
C ILE A 129 8.35 23.98 3.68
N ASP A 130 9.51 24.64 3.54
CA ASP A 130 9.61 26.06 3.22
C ASP A 130 10.28 26.27 1.86
N PHE A 131 9.58 26.98 0.96
CA PHE A 131 9.98 27.31 -0.40
C PHE A 131 10.37 28.81 -0.56
N ALA A 132 10.45 29.58 0.54
CA ALA A 132 10.66 31.03 0.48
C ALA A 132 12.06 31.45 -0.03
N HIS A 133 12.96 30.51 -0.22
CA HIS A 133 14.34 30.75 -0.63
C HIS A 133 14.71 29.97 -1.90
N GLU A 134 15.91 30.19 -2.42
CA GLU A 134 16.47 29.45 -3.57
C GLU A 134 16.53 27.92 -3.35
N HIS A 135 16.41 27.47 -2.11
CA HIS A 135 16.42 26.06 -1.73
C HIS A 135 15.24 25.74 -0.83
N VAL A 136 14.68 24.58 -1.03
CA VAL A 136 13.64 24.04 -0.15
C VAL A 136 14.27 23.65 1.19
N SER A 137 13.69 24.14 2.28
CA SER A 137 14.02 23.69 3.64
C SER A 137 12.97 22.70 4.14
N VAL A 138 13.37 21.47 4.44
CA VAL A 138 12.49 20.40 4.94
C VAL A 138 12.81 20.16 6.40
N THR A 139 11.94 20.59 7.30
CA THR A 139 12.13 20.44 8.76
C THR A 139 11.45 19.15 9.22
N THR A 140 12.15 18.37 10.01
CA THR A 140 11.70 17.11 10.58
C THR A 140 11.67 17.18 12.11
N ASN A 141 11.28 16.09 12.75
CA ASN A 141 11.34 15.95 14.22
C ASN A 141 12.77 15.89 14.77
N SER A 142 13.80 15.75 13.92
CA SER A 142 15.20 15.65 14.36
C SER A 142 16.11 16.71 13.74
N ASP A 143 15.95 16.98 12.43
CA ASP A 143 16.87 17.80 11.65
C ASP A 143 16.16 18.67 10.62
N THR A 144 16.91 19.57 9.95
CA THR A 144 16.46 20.31 8.78
C THR A 144 17.34 19.98 7.57
N TYR A 145 16.70 19.57 6.48
CA TYR A 145 17.34 19.22 5.22
C TYR A 145 17.16 20.35 4.21
N ARG A 146 18.22 20.67 3.47
CA ARG A 146 18.18 21.62 2.36
C ARG A 146 18.28 20.89 1.03
N ALA A 147 17.39 21.20 0.08
CA ALA A 147 17.32 20.55 -1.20
C ALA A 147 16.92 21.52 -2.31
N LYS A 148 17.19 21.16 -3.57
CA LYS A 148 16.63 21.87 -4.73
C LYS A 148 15.17 21.51 -4.96
N HIS A 149 14.81 20.25 -4.71
CA HIS A 149 13.48 19.71 -4.95
C HIS A 149 13.03 18.83 -3.82
N VAL A 150 11.71 18.84 -3.55
CA VAL A 150 11.04 17.92 -2.64
C VAL A 150 9.96 17.15 -3.39
N VAL A 151 9.91 15.85 -3.16
CA VAL A 151 8.88 14.97 -3.71
C VAL A 151 8.06 14.37 -2.60
N ILE A 152 6.75 14.59 -2.63
CA ILE A 152 5.78 14.02 -1.71
C ILE A 152 5.36 12.64 -2.26
N ALA A 153 5.91 11.56 -1.69
CA ALA A 153 5.59 10.17 -2.05
C ALA A 153 4.61 9.51 -1.06
N VAL A 154 3.96 10.31 -0.22
CA VAL A 154 2.83 9.92 0.65
C VAL A 154 1.51 10.42 0.05
N PRO A 155 0.34 9.88 0.46
CA PRO A 155 -0.94 10.32 -0.08
C PRO A 155 -1.13 11.84 0.06
N PRO A 156 -1.64 12.55 -0.97
CA PRO A 156 -1.73 14.02 -0.96
C PRO A 156 -2.52 14.57 0.23
N ALA A 157 -3.67 13.98 0.56
CA ALA A 157 -4.48 14.40 1.70
C ALA A 157 -3.73 14.22 3.04
N THR A 158 -2.95 13.15 3.17
CA THR A 158 -2.11 12.89 4.36
C THR A 158 -0.97 13.90 4.47
N ALA A 159 -0.35 14.27 3.34
CA ALA A 159 0.68 15.32 3.34
C ALA A 159 0.13 16.66 3.82
N LEU A 160 -1.04 17.08 3.32
CA LEU A 160 -1.67 18.33 3.74
C LEU A 160 -2.12 18.33 5.20
N SER A 161 -2.47 17.18 5.74
CA SER A 161 -2.87 17.04 7.15
C SER A 161 -1.69 17.13 8.12
N ASN A 162 -0.50 16.69 7.69
CA ASN A 162 0.64 16.47 8.59
C ASN A 162 1.80 17.46 8.38
N ILE A 163 1.85 18.15 7.24
CA ILE A 163 2.99 19.00 6.85
C ILE A 163 2.52 20.44 6.68
N VAL A 164 3.20 21.36 7.31
CA VAL A 164 3.02 22.80 7.12
C VAL A 164 3.84 23.26 5.90
N PHE A 165 3.21 23.96 4.97
CA PHE A 165 3.88 24.48 3.77
C PHE A 165 4.00 26.00 3.86
N THR A 166 5.18 26.54 3.54
CA THR A 166 5.46 27.97 3.53
C THR A 166 6.15 28.35 2.20
N PRO A 167 5.65 29.35 1.45
CA PRO A 167 4.31 29.96 1.61
C PRO A 167 3.17 28.95 1.37
N ASP A 168 1.94 29.38 1.63
CA ASP A 168 0.75 28.56 1.37
C ASP A 168 0.75 28.02 -0.05
N LEU A 169 0.38 26.75 -0.21
CA LEU A 169 0.25 26.12 -1.52
C LEU A 169 -0.91 26.74 -2.33
N PRO A 170 -0.83 26.67 -3.68
CA PRO A 170 -1.92 27.15 -4.53
C PRO A 170 -3.27 26.56 -4.12
N LYS A 171 -4.32 27.37 -4.06
CA LYS A 171 -5.65 26.97 -3.60
C LYS A 171 -6.21 25.77 -4.37
N GLU A 172 -5.97 25.71 -5.69
CA GLU A 172 -6.41 24.59 -6.52
C GLU A 172 -5.72 23.29 -6.10
N LEU A 173 -4.40 23.32 -5.85
CA LEU A 173 -3.64 22.17 -5.36
C LEU A 173 -4.16 21.70 -4.00
N VAL A 174 -4.35 22.60 -3.06
CA VAL A 174 -4.88 22.30 -1.72
C VAL A 174 -6.26 21.63 -1.83
N ASN A 175 -7.16 22.22 -2.66
CA ASN A 175 -8.51 21.69 -2.82
C ASN A 175 -8.50 20.26 -3.42
N VAL A 176 -7.70 20.01 -4.42
CA VAL A 176 -7.59 18.67 -5.05
C VAL A 176 -6.92 17.69 -4.09
N ALA A 177 -5.79 18.04 -3.51
CA ALA A 177 -5.02 17.17 -2.64
C ALA A 177 -5.79 16.77 -1.37
N ALA A 178 -6.49 17.72 -0.72
CA ALA A 178 -7.27 17.47 0.49
C ALA A 178 -8.47 16.53 0.25
N ARG A 179 -9.02 16.50 -0.96
CA ARG A 179 -10.17 15.67 -1.34
C ARG A 179 -9.78 14.35 -2.01
N THR A 180 -8.53 14.20 -2.42
CA THR A 180 -8.05 12.97 -3.04
C THR A 180 -8.12 11.81 -2.04
N PRO A 181 -8.88 10.73 -2.32
CA PRO A 181 -8.97 9.59 -1.42
C PRO A 181 -7.61 8.96 -1.17
N VAL A 182 -7.48 8.33 -0.01
CA VAL A 182 -6.36 7.44 0.29
C VAL A 182 -6.80 6.02 -0.01
N TRP A 183 -6.16 5.37 -1.00
CA TRP A 183 -6.53 4.00 -1.37
C TRP A 183 -6.39 3.04 -0.19
N MET A 184 -7.47 2.36 0.15
CA MET A 184 -7.60 1.45 1.31
C MET A 184 -7.30 2.12 2.67
N GLY A 185 -7.23 3.45 2.74
CA GLY A 185 -6.97 4.18 3.99
C GLY A 185 -8.11 4.12 5.00
N ALA A 186 -9.35 3.87 4.55
CA ALA A 186 -10.53 3.73 5.41
C ALA A 186 -10.91 2.26 5.66
N VAL A 187 -9.92 1.36 5.65
CA VAL A 187 -10.17 -0.09 5.72
C VAL A 187 -9.31 -0.72 6.80
N THR A 188 -9.93 -1.60 7.57
CA THR A 188 -9.24 -2.54 8.46
C THR A 188 -9.03 -3.85 7.74
N LYS A 189 -7.80 -4.35 7.68
CA LYS A 189 -7.50 -5.69 7.21
C LYS A 189 -7.35 -6.63 8.39
N ILE A 190 -8.06 -7.74 8.35
CA ILE A 190 -8.09 -8.77 9.40
C ILE A 190 -7.56 -10.07 8.84
N VAL A 191 -6.63 -10.71 9.53
CA VAL A 191 -6.07 -12.02 9.15
C VAL A 191 -6.22 -13.00 10.30
N ALA A 192 -6.92 -14.10 10.06
CA ALA A 192 -7.01 -15.23 10.98
C ALA A 192 -5.98 -16.29 10.59
N LEU A 193 -5.10 -16.66 11.52
CA LEU A 193 -4.03 -17.64 11.34
C LEU A 193 -4.40 -19.01 11.92
N TYR A 194 -4.05 -20.07 11.21
CA TYR A 194 -4.29 -21.46 11.55
C TYR A 194 -3.02 -22.30 11.39
N GLU A 195 -3.02 -23.52 11.92
CA GLU A 195 -1.92 -24.48 11.75
C GLU A 195 -1.74 -24.92 10.30
N SER A 196 -2.86 -25.10 9.59
CA SER A 196 -2.88 -25.52 8.20
C SER A 196 -4.10 -24.91 7.49
N PRO A 197 -4.10 -24.79 6.16
CA PRO A 197 -5.26 -24.37 5.38
C PRO A 197 -6.28 -25.52 5.23
N PHE A 198 -6.85 -26.00 6.32
CA PHE A 198 -7.72 -27.18 6.41
C PHE A 198 -8.96 -27.13 5.51
N TRP A 199 -9.43 -25.93 5.14
CA TRP A 199 -10.54 -25.76 4.20
C TRP A 199 -10.22 -26.32 2.82
N ARG A 200 -8.95 -26.36 2.43
CA ARG A 200 -8.51 -26.99 1.16
C ARG A 200 -8.77 -28.48 1.13
N GLU A 201 -8.63 -29.16 2.27
CA GLU A 201 -8.97 -30.60 2.43
C GLU A 201 -10.47 -30.87 2.29
N GLN A 202 -11.29 -29.84 2.48
CA GLN A 202 -12.75 -29.88 2.34
C GLN A 202 -13.21 -29.52 0.91
N GLY A 203 -12.28 -29.27 -0.02
CA GLY A 203 -12.60 -28.83 -1.38
C GLY A 203 -12.91 -27.33 -1.50
N LEU A 204 -12.65 -26.54 -0.43
CA LEU A 204 -12.93 -25.10 -0.42
C LEU A 204 -11.68 -24.28 -0.80
N SER A 205 -11.90 -23.21 -1.57
CA SER A 205 -10.85 -22.27 -1.96
C SER A 205 -10.34 -21.38 -0.82
N GLY A 206 -11.07 -21.30 0.30
CA GLY A 206 -10.83 -20.31 1.33
C GLY A 206 -11.34 -18.91 0.95
N SER A 207 -12.04 -18.79 -0.17
CA SER A 207 -12.72 -17.56 -0.57
C SER A 207 -14.17 -17.54 -0.10
N ALA A 208 -14.65 -16.37 0.30
CA ALA A 208 -16.04 -16.17 0.64
C ALA A 208 -16.51 -14.73 0.34
N MET A 209 -17.80 -14.60 0.04
CA MET A 209 -18.51 -13.33 0.09
C MET A 209 -19.61 -13.39 1.14
N SER A 210 -19.76 -12.32 1.92
CA SER A 210 -20.77 -12.24 2.98
C SER A 210 -21.50 -10.90 2.99
N HIS A 211 -22.82 -10.98 3.08
CA HIS A 211 -23.68 -9.81 3.29
C HIS A 211 -24.06 -9.61 4.77
N VAL A 212 -23.58 -10.48 5.66
CA VAL A 212 -24.00 -10.53 7.07
C VAL A 212 -22.89 -10.15 8.03
N GLY A 213 -21.68 -10.65 7.81
CA GLY A 213 -20.61 -10.53 8.80
C GLY A 213 -19.75 -9.28 8.62
N PRO A 214 -18.83 -9.05 9.56
CA PRO A 214 -17.91 -7.91 9.48
C PRO A 214 -16.98 -7.98 8.26
N LEU A 215 -16.64 -9.18 7.80
CA LEU A 215 -15.80 -9.39 6.61
C LEU A 215 -16.72 -9.60 5.40
N ARG A 216 -16.66 -8.67 4.45
CA ARG A 216 -17.49 -8.73 3.25
C ARG A 216 -16.93 -9.66 2.19
N GLU A 217 -15.63 -9.72 2.11
CA GLU A 217 -14.87 -10.55 1.18
C GLU A 217 -13.73 -11.21 1.95
N ILE A 218 -13.54 -12.51 1.75
CA ILE A 218 -12.53 -13.31 2.44
C ILE A 218 -11.74 -14.10 1.40
N HIS A 219 -10.44 -14.25 1.64
CA HIS A 219 -9.52 -14.99 0.79
C HIS A 219 -8.50 -15.79 1.59
N ASP A 220 -8.05 -16.88 1.02
CA ASP A 220 -6.92 -17.65 1.50
C ASP A 220 -5.61 -16.90 1.18
N ILE A 221 -4.82 -16.59 2.19
CA ILE A 221 -3.44 -16.08 2.05
C ILE A 221 -2.41 -16.97 2.73
N SER A 222 -2.68 -18.25 2.85
CA SER A 222 -1.68 -19.23 3.29
C SER A 222 -0.42 -19.15 2.43
N ASP A 223 0.71 -19.59 2.96
CA ASP A 223 1.95 -19.63 2.18
C ASP A 223 1.89 -20.68 1.06
N ARG A 224 2.85 -20.60 0.13
CA ARG A 224 2.88 -21.49 -1.04
C ARG A 224 2.98 -22.98 -0.68
N ASN A 225 3.60 -23.29 0.47
CA ASN A 225 3.84 -24.66 0.92
C ASN A 225 2.76 -25.15 1.90
N ALA A 226 1.74 -24.35 2.17
CA ALA A 226 0.71 -24.62 3.17
C ALA A 226 1.28 -24.92 4.57
N SER A 227 2.42 -24.30 4.91
CA SER A 227 3.09 -24.49 6.21
C SER A 227 2.32 -23.83 7.37
N PHE A 228 1.41 -22.92 7.03
CA PHE A 228 0.37 -22.39 7.88
C PHE A 228 -0.88 -22.06 7.06
N GLY A 229 -2.03 -22.01 7.70
CA GLY A 229 -3.27 -21.52 7.09
C GLY A 229 -3.52 -20.06 7.46
N ALA A 230 -4.02 -19.27 6.51
CA ALA A 230 -4.42 -17.89 6.77
C ALA A 230 -5.61 -17.48 5.91
N LEU A 231 -6.66 -16.98 6.57
CA LEU A 231 -7.80 -16.34 5.91
C LEU A 231 -7.78 -14.85 6.24
N PHE A 232 -7.90 -14.00 5.23
CA PHE A 232 -8.03 -12.57 5.46
C PHE A 232 -9.32 -12.01 4.88
N GLY A 233 -9.76 -10.89 5.43
CA GLY A 233 -10.85 -10.10 4.89
C GLY A 233 -10.70 -8.64 5.25
N PHE A 234 -11.56 -7.82 4.63
CA PHE A 234 -11.62 -6.39 4.89
C PHE A 234 -12.89 -6.00 5.63
N SER A 235 -12.75 -5.02 6.52
CA SER A 235 -13.89 -4.34 7.16
C SER A 235 -13.73 -2.82 7.05
N ARG A 236 -14.86 -2.11 6.98
CA ARG A 236 -14.92 -0.64 7.14
C ARG A 236 -15.47 -0.22 8.50
N GLU A 237 -15.77 -1.18 9.33
CA GLU A 237 -16.35 -0.99 10.67
C GLU A 237 -15.39 -1.56 11.72
N ARG A 238 -15.50 -1.09 12.95
CA ARG A 238 -14.79 -1.71 14.07
C ARG A 238 -15.32 -3.13 14.27
N VAL A 239 -14.41 -4.09 14.27
CA VAL A 239 -14.73 -5.50 14.43
C VAL A 239 -14.20 -6.03 15.74
N SER A 240 -14.97 -6.94 16.34
CA SER A 240 -14.50 -7.73 17.49
C SER A 240 -13.95 -9.07 17.00
N GLU A 241 -12.96 -9.61 17.70
CA GLU A 241 -12.49 -10.98 17.42
C GLU A 241 -13.62 -12.02 17.48
N ILE A 242 -14.59 -11.83 18.39
CA ILE A 242 -15.73 -12.74 18.54
C ILE A 242 -16.57 -12.77 17.27
N SER A 243 -16.87 -11.59 16.69
CA SER A 243 -17.66 -11.52 15.45
C SER A 243 -16.94 -12.13 14.26
N VAL A 244 -15.61 -11.93 14.15
CA VAL A 244 -14.78 -12.55 13.10
C VAL A 244 -14.77 -14.07 13.26
N LYS A 245 -14.51 -14.58 14.47
CA LYS A 245 -14.50 -16.02 14.76
C LYS A 245 -15.84 -16.68 14.45
N SER A 246 -16.95 -16.03 14.86
CA SER A 246 -18.30 -16.52 14.59
C SER A 246 -18.61 -16.59 13.10
N GLN A 247 -18.22 -15.57 12.34
CA GLN A 247 -18.41 -15.54 10.89
C GLN A 247 -17.57 -16.61 10.18
N LEU A 248 -16.29 -16.75 10.53
CA LEU A 248 -15.42 -17.76 9.95
C LEU A 248 -15.92 -19.18 10.26
N ALA A 249 -16.42 -19.41 11.49
CA ALA A 249 -17.04 -20.68 11.85
C ALA A 249 -18.29 -20.99 11.02
N ALA A 250 -19.13 -19.99 10.77
CA ALA A 250 -20.32 -20.15 9.94
C ALA A 250 -19.99 -20.46 8.48
N LEU A 251 -18.91 -19.88 7.95
CA LEU A 251 -18.50 -20.04 6.55
C LEU A 251 -17.69 -21.33 6.31
N PHE A 252 -16.71 -21.64 7.16
CA PHE A 252 -15.71 -22.69 6.93
C PHE A 252 -15.75 -23.79 8.00
N GLY A 253 -16.82 -23.82 8.81
CA GLY A 253 -17.00 -24.81 9.86
C GLY A 253 -16.36 -24.45 11.21
N PRO A 254 -16.67 -25.21 12.28
CA PRO A 254 -16.28 -24.89 13.67
C PRO A 254 -14.77 -24.65 13.86
N ARG A 255 -13.94 -25.37 13.13
CA ARG A 255 -12.47 -25.24 13.18
C ARG A 255 -12.00 -23.83 12.78
N ALA A 256 -12.70 -23.17 11.84
CA ALA A 256 -12.40 -21.81 11.43
C ALA A 256 -12.71 -20.75 12.50
N GLY A 257 -13.59 -21.07 13.44
CA GLY A 257 -13.85 -20.23 14.61
C GLY A 257 -12.77 -20.27 15.70
N MET A 258 -11.73 -21.11 15.53
CA MET A 258 -10.65 -21.32 16.50
C MET A 258 -9.27 -21.02 15.86
N PRO A 259 -9.02 -19.79 15.35
CA PRO A 259 -7.71 -19.44 14.85
C PRO A 259 -6.67 -19.41 15.97
N LYS A 260 -5.41 -19.69 15.64
CA LYS A 260 -4.26 -19.51 16.55
C LYS A 260 -4.11 -18.07 17.01
N SER A 261 -4.32 -17.15 16.09
CA SER A 261 -4.31 -15.70 16.34
C SER A 261 -5.09 -14.95 15.28
N ILE A 262 -5.56 -13.77 15.65
CA ILE A 262 -6.12 -12.80 14.72
C ILE A 262 -5.18 -11.61 14.72
N LEU A 263 -4.73 -11.22 13.53
CA LEU A 263 -3.96 -10.00 13.27
C LEU A 263 -4.90 -8.97 12.67
N LEU A 264 -4.70 -7.72 13.04
CA LEU A 264 -5.53 -6.62 12.60
C LEU A 264 -4.65 -5.42 12.29
N GLU A 265 -4.86 -4.80 11.12
CA GLU A 265 -4.27 -3.52 10.75
C GLU A 265 -5.39 -2.56 10.33
N ASP A 266 -5.65 -1.58 11.17
CA ASP A 266 -6.60 -0.51 10.90
C ASP A 266 -5.87 0.68 10.24
N TRP A 267 -5.94 0.75 8.92
CA TRP A 267 -5.28 1.81 8.17
C TRP A 267 -5.88 3.20 8.44
N SER A 268 -7.11 3.29 8.95
CA SER A 268 -7.75 4.56 9.30
C SER A 268 -7.13 5.21 10.55
N GLU A 269 -6.58 4.39 11.45
CA GLU A 269 -5.91 4.82 12.66
C GLU A 269 -4.39 5.07 12.45
N SER A 270 -3.92 4.97 11.21
CA SER A 270 -2.51 5.16 10.85
C SER A 270 -2.25 6.60 10.34
N PRO A 271 -1.82 7.55 11.17
CA PRO A 271 -1.76 8.98 10.81
C PRO A 271 -0.76 9.29 9.70
N LEU A 272 0.26 8.43 9.49
CA LEU A 272 1.22 8.55 8.40
C LEU A 272 0.71 7.92 7.09
N THR A 273 -0.48 7.34 7.08
CA THR A 273 -1.16 6.82 5.88
C THR A 273 -2.44 7.60 5.62
N SER A 274 -3.28 7.78 6.63
CA SER A 274 -4.64 8.29 6.49
C SER A 274 -4.82 9.57 7.31
N PRO A 275 -5.36 10.64 6.69
CA PRO A 275 -5.67 11.86 7.41
C PRO A 275 -6.92 11.68 8.28
N PRO A 276 -7.16 12.55 9.28
CA PRO A 276 -8.45 12.61 9.94
C PRO A 276 -9.60 12.74 8.94
N GLY A 277 -10.68 12.01 9.17
CA GLY A 277 -11.85 12.02 8.26
C GLY A 277 -11.67 11.25 6.96
N VAL A 278 -10.70 10.34 6.87
CA VAL A 278 -10.42 9.51 5.67
C VAL A 278 -11.66 8.78 5.13
N PHE A 279 -12.64 8.43 5.97
CA PHE A 279 -13.91 7.81 5.57
C PHE A 279 -14.78 8.69 4.67
N GLN A 280 -14.56 10.02 4.69
CA GLN A 280 -15.28 10.99 3.87
C GLN A 280 -14.61 11.21 2.51
N LEU A 281 -13.39 10.71 2.32
CA LEU A 281 -12.64 10.84 1.08
C LEU A 281 -13.04 9.73 0.10
N ASN A 282 -14.02 10.01 -0.76
CA ASN A 282 -14.61 9.02 -1.67
C ASN A 282 -14.69 9.47 -3.14
N ASP A 283 -14.12 10.62 -3.49
CA ASP A 283 -14.08 11.13 -4.86
C ASP A 283 -12.90 10.53 -5.64
N TYR A 284 -13.04 9.28 -6.04
CA TYR A 284 -12.00 8.54 -6.78
C TYR A 284 -11.72 9.11 -8.18
N GLN A 285 -12.53 10.03 -8.70
CA GLN A 285 -12.25 10.74 -9.95
C GLN A 285 -11.05 11.69 -9.83
N LEU A 286 -10.65 12.03 -8.61
CA LEU A 286 -9.45 12.84 -8.35
C LEU A 286 -8.14 12.06 -8.51
N PHE A 287 -8.19 10.74 -8.58
CA PHE A 287 -6.99 9.94 -8.84
C PHE A 287 -6.39 10.31 -10.20
N GLY A 288 -5.07 10.47 -10.24
CA GLY A 288 -4.36 10.89 -11.44
C GLY A 288 -4.70 12.30 -11.93
N SER A 289 -5.29 13.15 -11.08
CA SER A 289 -5.59 14.54 -11.42
C SER A 289 -4.38 15.25 -12.01
N ARG A 290 -4.60 16.05 -13.08
CA ARG A 290 -3.55 16.82 -13.72
C ARG A 290 -2.81 17.71 -12.71
N VAL A 291 -3.53 18.32 -11.78
CA VAL A 291 -2.95 19.18 -10.74
C VAL A 291 -1.92 18.43 -9.90
N LEU A 292 -2.16 17.15 -9.54
CA LEU A 292 -1.21 16.34 -8.76
C LEU A 292 -0.07 15.75 -9.60
N ARG A 293 -0.14 15.84 -10.93
CA ARG A 293 0.86 15.25 -11.83
C ARG A 293 1.89 16.22 -12.36
N GLN A 294 1.69 17.51 -12.14
CA GLN A 294 2.62 18.58 -12.54
C GLN A 294 3.49 19.00 -11.37
N ASP A 295 4.51 19.81 -11.65
CA ASP A 295 5.31 20.49 -10.64
C ASP A 295 4.59 21.71 -10.07
N HIS A 296 5.03 22.12 -8.89
CA HIS A 296 4.52 23.28 -8.15
C HIS A 296 5.67 24.06 -7.53
N CYS A 297 5.39 25.24 -6.97
CA CYS A 297 6.36 26.07 -6.29
C CYS A 297 7.62 26.29 -7.17
N GLU A 298 7.40 26.74 -8.42
CA GLU A 298 8.48 27.02 -9.38
C GLU A 298 9.39 25.81 -9.67
N GLY A 299 8.79 24.61 -9.74
CA GLY A 299 9.51 23.37 -9.98
C GLY A 299 10.20 22.78 -8.76
N MET A 300 9.91 23.26 -7.55
CA MET A 300 10.52 22.75 -6.32
C MET A 300 9.70 21.64 -5.66
N LEU A 301 8.38 21.53 -5.93
CA LEU A 301 7.47 20.55 -5.28
C LEU A 301 6.84 19.60 -6.31
N TYR A 302 6.87 18.31 -6.03
CA TYR A 302 6.28 17.24 -6.84
C TYR A 302 5.50 16.26 -5.97
N PHE A 303 4.49 15.58 -6.56
CA PHE A 303 3.76 14.50 -5.92
C PHE A 303 3.96 13.19 -6.68
N ALA A 304 4.26 12.12 -5.96
CA ALA A 304 4.63 10.82 -6.53
C ALA A 304 3.89 9.62 -5.89
N SER A 305 2.86 9.84 -5.08
CA SER A 305 2.09 8.72 -4.52
C SER A 305 1.23 8.02 -5.58
N THR A 306 0.81 6.79 -5.34
CA THR A 306 -0.03 6.01 -6.27
C THR A 306 -1.33 6.73 -6.63
N GLU A 307 -1.90 7.53 -5.73
CA GLU A 307 -3.09 8.35 -5.96
C GLU A 307 -2.90 9.37 -7.08
N THR A 308 -1.65 9.70 -7.39
CA THR A 308 -1.32 10.67 -8.46
C THR A 308 -1.08 10.01 -9.81
N SER A 309 -1.19 8.70 -9.91
CA SER A 309 -1.06 7.95 -11.16
C SER A 309 -2.36 7.89 -11.94
N THR A 310 -2.27 7.90 -13.28
CA THR A 310 -3.38 7.57 -14.18
C THR A 310 -3.40 6.08 -14.55
N ASP A 311 -2.30 5.39 -14.28
CA ASP A 311 -2.16 3.95 -14.49
C ASP A 311 -2.32 3.26 -13.14
N SER A 312 -3.31 2.38 -13.02
CA SER A 312 -3.57 1.56 -11.84
C SER A 312 -3.47 2.33 -10.50
N PRO A 313 -4.16 3.49 -10.34
CA PRO A 313 -4.08 4.28 -9.12
C PRO A 313 -4.53 3.46 -7.91
N GLY A 314 -3.81 3.59 -6.80
CA GLY A 314 -4.04 2.79 -5.60
C GLY A 314 -3.22 1.50 -5.55
N HIS A 315 -2.83 0.94 -6.68
CA HIS A 315 -2.00 -0.27 -6.77
C HIS A 315 -0.50 0.04 -6.65
N VAL A 316 0.30 -1.02 -6.51
CA VAL A 316 1.77 -0.92 -6.51
C VAL A 316 2.27 -0.48 -7.88
N GLN A 317 1.64 -0.98 -8.97
CA GLN A 317 1.87 -0.53 -10.34
C GLN A 317 1.74 0.99 -10.46
N GLY A 318 0.65 1.56 -9.93
CA GLY A 318 0.44 3.02 -9.94
C GLY A 318 1.48 3.78 -9.12
N ALA A 319 2.02 3.19 -8.06
CA ALA A 319 3.10 3.79 -7.29
C ALA A 319 4.40 3.88 -8.12
N PHE A 320 4.75 2.83 -8.85
CA PHE A 320 5.91 2.82 -9.72
C PHE A 320 5.72 3.74 -10.94
N ALA A 321 4.54 3.74 -11.55
CA ALA A 321 4.20 4.66 -12.64
C ALA A 321 4.30 6.14 -12.21
N ALA A 322 3.85 6.47 -10.99
CA ALA A 322 4.01 7.82 -10.42
C ALA A 322 5.48 8.18 -10.19
N ALA A 323 6.29 7.25 -9.69
CA ALA A 323 7.73 7.43 -9.53
C ALA A 323 8.42 7.72 -10.88
N ARG A 324 8.14 6.90 -11.89
CA ARG A 324 8.67 7.05 -13.26
C ARG A 324 8.29 8.40 -13.88
N ARG A 325 7.01 8.81 -13.75
CA ARG A 325 6.57 10.14 -14.20
C ARG A 325 7.34 11.25 -13.50
N THR A 326 7.47 11.19 -12.19
CA THR A 326 8.14 12.22 -11.39
C THR A 326 9.63 12.30 -11.71
N PHE A 327 10.27 11.16 -11.94
CA PHE A 327 11.65 11.11 -12.42
C PHE A 327 11.83 11.91 -13.74
N ARG A 328 10.95 11.66 -14.73
CA ARG A 328 10.98 12.41 -16.01
C ARG A 328 10.81 13.91 -15.83
N LEU A 329 9.89 14.32 -14.96
CA LEU A 329 9.66 15.74 -14.68
C LEU A 329 10.89 16.41 -14.04
N LEU A 330 11.55 15.72 -13.12
CA LEU A 330 12.73 16.24 -12.42
C LEU A 330 13.99 16.31 -13.30
N THR A 331 14.15 15.36 -14.21
CA THR A 331 15.42 15.17 -14.93
C THR A 331 15.35 15.57 -16.39
N GLY A 332 14.16 15.61 -16.99
CA GLY A 332 13.97 15.72 -18.44
C GLY A 332 14.43 14.48 -19.22
N LEU A 333 14.89 13.42 -18.53
CA LEU A 333 15.40 12.21 -19.16
C LEU A 333 14.24 11.22 -19.46
N PRO A 334 14.36 10.42 -20.53
CA PRO A 334 13.44 9.32 -20.78
C PRO A 334 13.59 8.24 -19.70
N SER A 335 12.50 7.52 -19.40
CA SER A 335 12.47 6.50 -18.34
C SER A 335 13.09 5.17 -18.72
N ASP A 336 13.47 5.01 -19.97
CA ASP A 336 14.06 3.77 -20.49
C ASP A 336 15.52 3.57 -20.01
N LEU A 337 16.00 4.49 -19.18
CA LEU A 337 17.27 4.42 -18.45
C LEU A 337 17.11 3.91 -17.01
N LEU A 338 15.93 3.40 -16.65
CA LEU A 338 15.60 2.96 -15.27
C LEU A 338 15.49 1.45 -15.16
#